data_4d326143d17842fb82e8e7ac1645d474
#
_entry.id   4d326143d17842fb82e8e7ac1645d474
#
_cell.length_a   1.000
_cell.length_b   1.000
_cell.length_c   1.000
_cell.angle_alpha   90.00
_cell.angle_beta   90.00
_cell.angle_gamma   90.00
#
_symmetry.space_group_name_H-M   'P 1'
#
loop_
_entity.id
_entity.type
_entity.pdbx_description
1 polymer ?
#
loop_
_entity_poly.entity_id
_entity_poly.type
_entity_poly.pdbx_seq_one_letter_code
_entity_poly.pdbx_strand_id
1 'polypeptide(L)'
;MKVGEMNEMQINITLLDTPYRLSVASADEEKVRKAAALINDRVKYYSKHYAYKTDQDLLAMTALQFAATVLKYESESTFRDQHLERKLNELNALLDEPQA
;
A
#
# COMPACT_ATOMS: atom_id res chain seq x y z
N MET A 1 -26.54 -0.57 -12.49
CA MET A 1 -25.68 -0.19 -12.00
C MET A 1 -25.09 -1.20 -11.47
N LYS A 2 -24.07 -1.16 -11.37
CA LYS A 2 -23.52 -2.13 -10.90
C LYS A 2 -23.42 -1.97 -9.51
N VAL A 3 -23.69 -2.95 -8.82
CA VAL A 3 -23.53 -2.93 -7.42
C VAL A 3 -22.13 -2.57 -7.06
N GLY A 4 -21.19 -3.11 -7.80
CA GLY A 4 -19.82 -2.79 -7.53
C GLY A 4 -19.54 -1.33 -7.64
N GLU A 5 -20.18 -0.72 -8.62
CA GLU A 5 -19.98 0.68 -8.77
C GLU A 5 -20.56 1.46 -7.64
N MET A 6 -21.65 0.99 -7.12
CA MET A 6 -22.26 1.68 -6.02
C MET A 6 -21.41 1.63 -4.79
N ASN A 7 -20.54 0.62 -4.70
CA ASN A 7 -19.70 0.49 -3.55
C ASN A 7 -18.38 1.21 -3.70
N GLU A 8 -18.15 1.80 -4.85
CA GLU A 8 -16.91 2.51 -5.07
C GLU A 8 -17.04 3.94 -4.63
N MET A 9 -15.97 4.48 -4.15
CA MET A 9 -15.94 5.85 -3.73
C MET A 9 -14.57 6.42 -4.03
N GLN A 10 -14.52 7.73 -4.12
CA GLN A 10 -13.26 8.40 -4.32
C GLN A 10 -12.79 8.93 -2.99
N ILE A 11 -11.53 8.70 -2.70
CA ILE A 11 -10.94 9.18 -1.48
C ILE A 11 -9.67 9.92 -1.81
N ASN A 12 -9.31 10.81 -0.92
CA ASN A 12 -8.03 11.52 -1.04
C ASN A 12 -7.13 11.00 0.06
N ILE A 13 -5.92 10.63 -0.32
CA ILE A 13 -4.91 10.26 0.66
C ILE A 13 -3.70 11.13 0.38
N THR A 14 -2.90 11.34 1.41
CA THR A 14 -1.69 12.12 1.26
C THR A 14 -0.51 11.23 1.57
N LEU A 15 0.43 11.17 0.62
CA LEU A 15 1.67 10.45 0.83
C LEU A 15 2.79 11.47 0.80
N LEU A 16 3.54 11.54 1.88
CA LEU A 16 4.49 12.60 2.12
C LEU A 16 3.70 13.90 2.12
N ASP A 17 3.84 14.75 1.19
CA ASP A 17 3.06 15.98 1.19
C ASP A 17 2.20 16.09 -0.05
N THR A 18 2.05 15.01 -0.79
CA THR A 18 1.35 15.04 -2.05
C THR A 18 0.01 14.35 -1.90
N PRO A 19 -1.08 15.02 -2.23
CA PRO A 19 -2.39 14.37 -2.18
C PRO A 19 -2.62 13.55 -3.44
N TYR A 20 -3.28 12.43 -3.26
CA TYR A 20 -3.65 11.56 -4.35
C TYR A 20 -5.13 11.23 -4.23
N ARG A 21 -5.78 11.18 -5.36
CA ARG A 21 -7.19 10.84 -5.39
C ARG A 21 -7.33 9.43 -5.94
N LEU A 22 -7.95 8.57 -5.17
CA LEU A 22 -8.07 7.17 -5.53
C LEU A 22 -9.53 6.77 -5.56
N SER A 23 -9.83 5.82 -6.44
CA SER A 23 -11.13 5.21 -6.49
C SER A 23 -11.00 3.85 -5.85
N VAL A 24 -11.72 3.62 -4.76
CA VAL A 24 -11.62 2.36 -4.03
C VAL A 24 -13.01 1.87 -3.71
N ALA A 25 -13.14 0.58 -3.49
CA ALA A 25 -14.39 0.04 -3.00
C ALA A 25 -14.59 0.55 -1.58
N SER A 26 -15.83 0.88 -1.24
CA SER A 26 -16.07 1.46 0.08
C SER A 26 -15.66 0.49 1.19
N ALA A 27 -15.73 -0.80 0.94
CA ALA A 27 -15.31 -1.77 1.95
C ALA A 27 -13.81 -1.72 2.20
N ASP A 28 -13.04 -1.16 1.27
CA ASP A 28 -11.59 -1.12 1.39
C ASP A 28 -11.07 0.22 1.85
N GLU A 29 -11.96 1.18 2.04
CA GLU A 29 -11.50 2.53 2.33
C GLU A 29 -10.61 2.59 3.56
N GLU A 30 -11.03 1.93 4.62
CA GLU A 30 -10.27 2.02 5.86
C GLU A 30 -8.89 1.40 5.70
N LYS A 31 -8.82 0.30 4.98
CA LYS A 31 -7.54 -0.35 4.78
C LYS A 31 -6.60 0.52 3.96
N VAL A 32 -7.13 1.17 2.95
CA VAL A 32 -6.29 2.03 2.12
C VAL A 32 -5.79 3.22 2.92
N ARG A 33 -6.66 3.80 3.75
CA ARG A 33 -6.24 4.92 4.59
C ARG A 33 -5.20 4.50 5.60
N LYS A 34 -5.35 3.32 6.17
CA LYS A 34 -4.35 2.81 7.11
C LYS A 34 -3.03 2.54 6.40
N ALA A 35 -3.11 2.05 5.18
CA ALA A 35 -1.90 1.81 4.41
C ALA A 35 -1.15 3.11 4.16
N ALA A 36 -1.88 4.17 3.81
CA ALA A 36 -1.23 5.46 3.59
C ALA A 36 -0.57 5.95 4.88
N ALA A 37 -1.25 5.80 6.00
CA ALA A 37 -0.67 6.22 7.28
C ALA A 37 0.58 5.42 7.60
N LEU A 38 0.56 4.14 7.31
CA LEU A 38 1.71 3.30 7.56
C LEU A 38 2.89 3.71 6.70
N ILE A 39 2.64 4.03 5.45
CA ILE A 39 3.69 4.50 4.57
C ILE A 39 4.29 5.79 5.11
N ASN A 40 3.43 6.74 5.50
CA ASN A 40 3.93 8.02 5.99
C ASN A 40 4.72 7.85 7.27
N ASP A 41 4.29 6.94 8.14
CA ASP A 41 5.05 6.69 9.36
C ASP A 41 6.42 6.13 9.04
N ARG A 42 6.50 5.23 8.09
CA ARG A 42 7.77 4.61 7.74
C ARG A 42 8.69 5.61 7.04
N VAL A 43 8.13 6.46 6.21
CA VAL A 43 8.89 7.52 5.58
C VAL A 43 9.49 8.43 6.65
N LYS A 44 8.70 8.78 7.64
CA LYS A 44 9.20 9.63 8.72
C LYS A 44 10.33 8.94 9.47
N TYR A 45 10.19 7.66 9.71
CA TYR A 45 11.24 6.91 10.38
C TYR A 45 12.54 6.96 9.58
N TYR A 46 12.46 6.71 8.29
CA TYR A 46 13.66 6.73 7.47
C TYR A 46 14.26 8.11 7.37
N SER A 47 13.43 9.14 7.35
CA SER A 47 13.94 10.50 7.26
C SER A 47 14.75 10.87 8.49
N LYS A 48 14.47 10.24 9.62
CA LYS A 48 15.17 10.55 10.85
C LYS A 48 16.40 9.70 11.08
N HIS A 49 16.43 8.52 10.47
CA HIS A 49 17.48 7.56 10.79
C HIS A 49 18.46 7.29 9.67
N TYR A 50 18.18 7.75 8.48
CA TYR A 50 19.03 7.46 7.34
C TYR A 50 19.26 8.71 6.52
N ALA A 51 20.44 8.76 5.89
CA ALA A 51 20.71 9.86 4.98
C ALA A 51 19.91 9.68 3.72
N TYR A 52 19.38 10.76 3.20
CA TYR A 52 18.63 10.72 1.96
C TYR A 52 18.76 12.07 1.27
N LYS A 53 18.45 12.08 -0.01
CA LYS A 53 18.54 13.31 -0.78
C LYS A 53 17.19 13.85 -1.17
N THR A 54 16.24 12.98 -1.47
CA THR A 54 14.95 13.40 -1.96
C THR A 54 13.87 12.56 -1.33
N ASP A 55 12.64 13.04 -1.45
CA ASP A 55 11.49 12.27 -1.00
C ASP A 55 11.41 10.96 -1.74
N GLN A 56 11.85 10.93 -2.99
CA GLN A 56 11.83 9.69 -3.75
C GLN A 56 12.72 8.65 -3.10
N ASP A 57 13.86 9.06 -2.54
CA ASP A 57 14.73 8.12 -1.83
C ASP A 57 13.99 7.50 -0.65
N LEU A 58 13.23 8.32 0.08
CA LEU A 58 12.50 7.82 1.23
C LEU A 58 11.42 6.84 0.81
N LEU A 59 10.73 7.14 -0.28
CA LEU A 59 9.71 6.22 -0.77
C LEU A 59 10.32 4.94 -1.27
N ALA A 60 11.48 5.02 -1.94
CA ALA A 60 12.15 3.82 -2.42
C ALA A 60 12.54 2.92 -1.26
N MET A 61 13.08 3.51 -0.20
CA MET A 61 13.46 2.73 0.98
C MET A 61 12.26 2.10 1.63
N THR A 62 11.19 2.84 1.72
CA THR A 62 9.96 2.33 2.31
C THR A 62 9.40 1.18 1.48
N ALA A 63 9.39 1.34 0.17
CA ALA A 63 8.89 0.29 -0.71
C ALA A 63 9.73 -0.96 -0.60
N LEU A 64 11.05 -0.80 -0.56
CA LEU A 64 11.93 -1.94 -0.43
C LEU A 64 11.69 -2.66 0.89
N GLN A 65 11.52 -1.90 1.96
CA GLN A 65 11.30 -2.50 3.26
C GLN A 65 9.99 -3.29 3.29
N PHE A 66 8.93 -2.75 2.73
CA PHE A 66 7.67 -3.47 2.70
C PHE A 66 7.75 -4.71 1.83
N ALA A 67 8.41 -4.61 0.67
CA ALA A 67 8.55 -5.76 -0.20
C ALA A 67 9.38 -6.85 0.47
N ALA A 68 10.46 -6.46 1.14
CA ALA A 68 11.29 -7.44 1.83
C ALA A 68 10.51 -8.12 2.93
N THR A 69 9.66 -7.37 3.63
CA THR A 69 8.85 -7.95 4.69
C THR A 69 7.86 -8.97 4.13
N VAL A 70 7.25 -8.65 3.00
CA VAL A 70 6.33 -9.57 2.35
C VAL A 70 7.06 -10.86 1.98
N LEU A 71 8.24 -10.73 1.38
CA LEU A 71 8.99 -11.91 0.97
C LEU A 71 9.44 -12.74 2.16
N LYS A 72 9.75 -12.07 3.26
CA LYS A 72 10.13 -12.78 4.47
C LYS A 72 8.98 -13.65 4.97
N TYR A 73 7.79 -13.08 5.03
CA TYR A 73 6.65 -13.88 5.46
C TYR A 73 6.38 -15.01 4.49
N GLU A 74 6.55 -14.74 3.22
CA GLU A 74 6.30 -15.76 2.21
C GLU A 74 7.24 -16.95 2.39
N SER A 75 8.49 -16.70 2.75
CA SER A 75 9.46 -17.77 2.86
C SER A 75 9.38 -18.52 4.17
N GLU A 76 8.61 -18.02 5.14
CA GLU A 76 8.58 -18.64 6.45
C GLU A 76 7.67 -19.85 6.54
N SER A 77 6.82 -20.06 5.55
CA SER A 77 5.89 -21.15 5.65
C SER A 77 5.29 -21.49 4.30
N THR A 78 5.50 -22.70 3.87
CA THR A 78 4.88 -23.12 2.61
C THR A 78 3.38 -23.10 2.71
N PHE A 79 2.87 -23.41 3.90
CA PHE A 79 1.43 -23.32 4.05
C PHE A 79 0.95 -21.92 3.74
N ARG A 80 1.70 -20.95 4.17
CA ARG A 80 1.29 -19.58 3.97
C ARG A 80 1.60 -19.05 2.61
N ASP A 81 2.36 -19.79 1.82
CA ASP A 81 2.69 -19.30 0.49
C ASP A 81 1.44 -19.01 -0.33
N GLN A 82 0.54 -19.97 -0.39
CA GLN A 82 -0.68 -19.74 -1.15
C GLN A 82 -1.53 -18.67 -0.52
N HIS A 83 -1.55 -18.68 0.78
CA HIS A 83 -2.32 -17.71 1.50
C HIS A 83 -1.79 -16.31 1.23
N LEU A 84 -0.49 -16.16 1.26
CA LEU A 84 0.15 -14.87 1.04
C LEU A 84 -0.03 -14.43 -0.40
N GLU A 85 0.06 -15.36 -1.33
CA GLU A 85 -0.13 -15.01 -2.71
C GLU A 85 -1.52 -14.45 -2.94
N ARG A 86 -2.50 -15.04 -2.30
CA ARG A 86 -3.84 -14.53 -2.37
C ARG A 86 -3.92 -13.14 -1.76
N LYS A 87 -3.23 -12.92 -0.65
CA LYS A 87 -3.22 -11.62 -0.02
C LYS A 87 -2.57 -10.57 -0.90
N LEU A 88 -1.51 -10.94 -1.59
CA LEU A 88 -0.88 -10.01 -2.49
C LEU A 88 -1.78 -9.64 -3.65
N ASN A 89 -2.52 -10.61 -4.15
CA ASN A 89 -3.47 -10.33 -5.20
C ASN A 89 -4.57 -9.39 -4.72
N GLU A 90 -5.00 -9.59 -3.50
CA GLU A 90 -6.01 -8.71 -2.93
C GLU A 90 -5.47 -7.30 -2.78
N LEU A 91 -4.22 -7.20 -2.39
CA LEU A 91 -3.61 -5.89 -2.24
C LEU A 91 -3.51 -5.19 -3.58
N ASN A 92 -3.13 -5.93 -4.61
CA ASN A 92 -3.09 -5.34 -5.94
C ASN A 92 -4.46 -4.83 -6.36
N ALA A 93 -5.49 -5.58 -6.01
CA ALA A 93 -6.84 -5.16 -6.36
C ALA A 93 -7.22 -3.89 -5.63
N LEU A 94 -6.72 -3.71 -4.42
CA LEU A 94 -7.03 -2.51 -3.68
C LEU A 94 -6.46 -1.27 -4.35
N LEU A 95 -5.26 -1.41 -4.89
CA LEU A 95 -4.57 -0.26 -5.41
C LEU A 95 -4.71 -0.07 -6.88
N ASP A 96 -5.13 -1.15 -7.55
CA ASP A 96 -5.08 -1.12 -8.88
C ASP A 96 -5.98 -0.49 -9.64
N GLU A 97 -5.90 -0.22 -10.13
CA GLU A 97 -6.59 0.14 -10.64
C GLU A 97 -6.40 -0.11 -11.77
N PRO A 98 -6.71 -0.20 -12.16
CA PRO A 98 -6.86 -0.68 -13.22
C PRO A 98 -5.89 -0.45 -14.04
N GLN A 99 -5.31 -0.57 -14.06
CA GLN A 99 -4.57 -0.40 -14.71
C GLN A 99 -4.54 -0.88 -15.63
N ALA A 100 -4.76 -1.01 -15.80
CA ALA A 100 -4.84 -1.29 -16.55
C ALA A 100 -4.66 -1.37 -17.16
#